data_bd6b7fb85535fea38a7e85889f2ecc37
#
_entry.id   bd6b7fb85535fea38a7e85889f2ecc37
#
_cell.length_a   1.000
_cell.length_b   1.000
_cell.length_c   1.000
_cell.angle_alpha   90.00
_cell.angle_beta   90.00
_cell.angle_gamma   90.00
#
_symmetry.space_group_name_H-M   'P 1'
#
loop_
_entity.id
_entity.type
_entity.pdbx_description
1 polymer ?
#
loop_
_entity_poly.entity_id
_entity_poly.type
_entity_poly.pdbx_seq_one_letter_code
_entity_poly.pdbx_strand_id
1 'polypeptide(L)'
;RGYKKQCIVIRTDAKNESNFQEVEYPLKSEITLEPEAILKRVADFGIVGLGGATFPSHVKLHVKEDRKLDCLIINGVECEPYLTADHRLMLEKAEEILVGIKILMHALHVSRAIIGIENNKKDAIDLFRKLVPRDVGIQIAALRVKYPQGGEKQLVRALLKREVPKNGLPLDVGVVVHNVGTVFAIYQAVQHNRPLIERVVTVTGKKLENPSNFWVRIGTPISDLLAEVGGVPENTRKIVSGGPMMGKALKNTDVPVTKGTSGILVIPGEEANRGTPRNCIRCGECVDVCPMGLEPHLLMNLTEKTMFEKAAQEDILTCIECGSCSYVCPSHRPLLDYIRFGKTMAKQLESNQG
;
A
#
# COMPACT_ATOMS: atom_id res chain seq x y z
N ARG A 1 -13.44 -9.45 -17.28
CA ARG A 1 -12.41 -10.44 -17.68
C ARG A 1 -11.27 -10.33 -16.67
N GLY A 2 -10.90 -11.47 -16.00
CA GLY A 2 -9.80 -11.47 -15.02
C GLY A 2 -8.45 -11.26 -15.72
N TYR A 3 -7.55 -10.52 -15.07
CA TYR A 3 -6.18 -10.38 -15.56
C TYR A 3 -5.47 -11.74 -15.42
N LYS A 4 -4.98 -12.26 -16.52
CA LYS A 4 -4.06 -13.41 -16.52
C LYS A 4 -2.64 -12.86 -16.43
N LYS A 5 -1.86 -13.36 -15.48
CA LYS A 5 -0.41 -13.10 -15.39
C LYS A 5 0.32 -14.43 -15.51
N GLN A 6 1.43 -14.43 -16.23
CA GLN A 6 2.33 -15.58 -16.23
C GLN A 6 2.95 -15.70 -14.85
N CYS A 7 3.02 -16.91 -14.32
CA CYS A 7 3.66 -17.22 -13.05
C CYS A 7 4.39 -18.55 -13.15
N ILE A 8 5.36 -18.74 -12.26
CA ILE A 8 6.04 -20.01 -12.06
C ILE A 8 5.42 -20.64 -10.82
N VAL A 9 4.86 -21.84 -10.97
CA VAL A 9 4.33 -22.63 -9.84
C VAL A 9 5.43 -23.59 -9.39
N ILE A 10 5.86 -23.42 -8.13
CA ILE A 10 6.86 -24.27 -7.49
C ILE A 10 6.14 -25.14 -6.47
N ARG A 11 6.19 -26.46 -6.65
CA ARG A 11 5.70 -27.39 -5.65
C ARG A 11 6.84 -27.67 -4.68
N THR A 12 6.63 -27.32 -3.43
CA THR A 12 7.57 -27.64 -2.33
C THR A 12 7.34 -29.08 -1.85
N ASP A 13 8.41 -29.72 -1.37
CA ASP A 13 8.30 -31.07 -0.78
C ASP A 13 7.84 -30.92 0.69
N ALA A 14 6.63 -31.36 0.98
CA ALA A 14 6.05 -31.33 2.33
C ALA A 14 6.87 -32.10 3.39
N LYS A 15 7.74 -33.04 2.99
CA LYS A 15 8.61 -33.79 3.91
C LYS A 15 9.68 -32.93 4.57
N ASN A 16 9.93 -31.70 4.07
CA ASN A 16 10.93 -30.76 4.58
C ASN A 16 10.33 -29.61 5.39
N GLU A 17 9.07 -29.69 5.83
CA GLU A 17 8.43 -28.67 6.67
C GLU A 17 9.20 -28.40 7.98
N SER A 18 9.92 -29.40 8.52
CA SER A 18 10.79 -29.24 9.70
C SER A 18 11.96 -28.24 9.50
N ASN A 19 12.31 -27.90 8.28
CA ASN A 19 13.36 -26.92 7.98
C ASN A 19 12.87 -25.47 8.04
N PHE A 20 11.59 -25.23 8.28
CA PHE A 20 11.00 -23.92 8.46
C PHE A 20 10.78 -23.58 9.93
N GLN A 21 11.80 -23.75 10.75
CA GLN A 21 11.78 -23.17 12.10
C GLN A 21 11.68 -21.65 11.95
N GLU A 22 10.74 -21.06 12.68
CA GLU A 22 10.66 -19.63 12.87
C GLU A 22 11.96 -19.18 13.53
N VAL A 23 12.87 -18.64 12.76
CA VAL A 23 14.14 -18.14 13.29
C VAL A 23 13.88 -16.75 13.82
N GLU A 24 13.85 -16.60 15.13
CA GLU A 24 13.93 -15.30 15.78
C GLU A 24 15.34 -14.71 15.55
N TYR A 25 15.37 -13.60 14.85
CA TYR A 25 16.62 -12.88 14.63
C TYR A 25 16.81 -11.85 15.75
N PRO A 26 17.96 -11.83 16.44
CA PRO A 26 18.23 -10.83 17.46
C PRO A 26 18.28 -9.44 16.82
N LEU A 27 17.85 -8.42 17.57
CA LEU A 27 17.93 -7.05 17.11
C LEU A 27 19.39 -6.65 16.83
N LYS A 28 19.68 -6.19 15.62
CA LYS A 28 20.97 -5.64 15.19
C LYS A 28 20.80 -4.16 14.88
N SER A 29 21.35 -3.30 15.73
CA SER A 29 21.21 -1.84 15.62
C SER A 29 22.38 -1.16 14.92
N GLU A 30 23.54 -1.80 14.84
CA GLU A 30 24.72 -1.26 14.17
C GLU A 30 24.59 -1.36 12.65
N ILE A 31 24.83 -0.25 11.95
CA ILE A 31 24.78 -0.18 10.48
C ILE A 31 26.22 -0.22 9.98
N THR A 32 26.58 -1.33 9.35
CA THR A 32 27.94 -1.60 8.88
C THR A 32 28.09 -1.46 7.35
N LEU A 33 26.98 -1.40 6.63
CA LEU A 33 26.99 -1.28 5.17
C LEU A 33 27.01 0.18 4.74
N GLU A 34 27.84 0.48 3.75
CA GLU A 34 27.85 1.77 3.06
C GLU A 34 26.58 1.97 2.21
N PRO A 35 26.18 3.22 1.91
CA PRO A 35 24.96 3.55 1.18
C PRO A 35 24.77 2.76 -0.12
N GLU A 36 25.79 2.64 -0.97
CA GLU A 36 25.73 1.90 -2.24
C GLU A 36 25.48 0.41 -2.03
N ALA A 37 26.09 -0.17 -0.98
CA ALA A 37 25.88 -1.58 -0.62
C ALA A 37 24.46 -1.81 -0.10
N ILE A 38 23.88 -0.84 0.62
CA ILE A 38 22.47 -0.88 1.06
C ILE A 38 21.55 -0.86 -0.17
N LEU A 39 21.75 0.07 -1.11
CA LEU A 39 20.92 0.16 -2.33
C LEU A 39 20.99 -1.15 -3.13
N LYS A 40 22.21 -1.68 -3.32
CA LYS A 40 22.42 -2.97 -4.00
C LYS A 40 21.68 -4.10 -3.27
N ARG A 41 21.77 -4.18 -1.95
CA ARG A 41 21.08 -5.19 -1.14
C ARG A 41 19.56 -5.09 -1.29
N VAL A 42 18.99 -3.88 -1.27
CA VAL A 42 17.56 -3.64 -1.48
C VAL A 42 17.10 -4.12 -2.85
N ALA A 43 17.92 -3.91 -3.88
CA ALA A 43 17.65 -4.36 -5.25
C ALA A 43 17.72 -5.90 -5.36
N ASP A 44 18.85 -6.49 -4.95
CA ASP A 44 19.12 -7.92 -5.07
C ASP A 44 18.10 -8.79 -4.29
N PHE A 45 17.61 -8.26 -3.17
CA PHE A 45 16.64 -8.96 -2.30
C PHE A 45 15.18 -8.68 -2.67
N GLY A 46 14.97 -7.98 -3.78
CA GLY A 46 13.65 -7.76 -4.36
C GLY A 46 12.71 -6.97 -3.46
N ILE A 47 13.23 -6.00 -2.68
CA ILE A 47 12.42 -5.17 -1.82
C ILE A 47 11.57 -4.21 -2.65
N VAL A 48 10.27 -4.24 -2.43
CA VAL A 48 9.27 -3.37 -3.08
C VAL A 48 8.42 -2.66 -2.04
N GLY A 49 7.68 -1.64 -2.48
CA GLY A 49 6.71 -0.95 -1.64
C GLY A 49 5.58 -1.87 -1.19
N LEU A 50 5.46 -2.11 0.12
CA LEU A 50 4.45 -2.99 0.73
C LEU A 50 3.11 -2.29 1.02
N GLY A 51 3.00 -1.00 0.78
CA GLY A 51 1.74 -0.24 0.89
C GLY A 51 0.76 -0.44 -0.29
N GLY A 52 0.92 -1.49 -1.09
CA GLY A 52 0.00 -1.90 -2.16
C GLY A 52 0.50 -1.70 -3.59
N ALA A 53 1.26 -0.65 -3.88
CA ALA A 53 1.71 -0.32 -5.25
C ALA A 53 2.83 -1.22 -5.78
N THR A 54 3.58 -1.90 -4.91
CA THR A 54 4.72 -2.80 -5.25
C THR A 54 5.81 -2.15 -6.11
N PHE A 55 5.97 -0.83 -6.00
CA PHE A 55 7.02 -0.14 -6.74
C PHE A 55 8.41 -0.53 -6.19
N PRO A 56 9.40 -0.82 -7.03
CA PRO A 56 10.73 -1.23 -6.59
C PRO A 56 11.39 -0.19 -5.69
N SER A 57 11.76 -0.59 -4.46
CA SER A 57 12.28 0.36 -3.46
C SER A 57 13.64 0.93 -3.84
N HIS A 58 14.50 0.14 -4.49
CA HIS A 58 15.81 0.62 -4.95
C HIS A 58 15.69 1.80 -5.94
N VAL A 59 14.64 1.83 -6.78
CA VAL A 59 14.39 2.95 -7.70
C VAL A 59 14.04 4.23 -6.95
N LYS A 60 13.24 4.12 -5.87
CA LYS A 60 12.94 5.27 -5.00
C LYS A 60 14.17 5.77 -4.23
N LEU A 61 15.09 4.88 -3.90
CA LEU A 61 16.31 5.20 -3.15
C LEU A 61 17.43 5.75 -4.04
N HIS A 62 17.36 5.51 -5.35
CA HIS A 62 18.32 6.05 -6.30
C HIS A 62 18.01 7.53 -6.58
N VAL A 63 18.49 8.40 -5.70
CA VAL A 63 18.34 9.86 -5.81
C VAL A 63 19.52 10.40 -6.62
N LYS A 64 19.25 11.12 -7.72
CA LYS A 64 20.28 11.76 -8.52
C LYS A 64 20.95 12.87 -7.73
N GLU A 65 22.25 13.11 -7.95
CA GLU A 65 23.04 14.11 -7.21
C GLU A 65 22.52 15.54 -7.32
N ASP A 66 21.83 15.86 -8.42
CA ASP A 66 21.21 17.18 -8.65
C ASP A 66 19.91 17.42 -7.86
N ARG A 67 19.40 16.39 -7.17
CA ARG A 67 18.17 16.46 -6.39
C ARG A 67 18.45 16.64 -4.91
N LYS A 68 17.93 17.72 -4.35
CA LYS A 68 18.04 17.98 -2.90
C LYS A 68 16.95 17.21 -2.15
N LEU A 69 17.38 16.24 -1.35
CA LEU A 69 16.52 15.49 -0.43
C LEU A 69 16.73 16.01 1.00
N ASP A 70 15.65 16.31 1.71
CA ASP A 70 15.72 16.87 3.08
C ASP A 70 14.90 16.09 4.11
N CYS A 71 14.02 15.19 3.68
CA CYS A 71 13.15 14.46 4.60
C CYS A 71 12.76 13.06 4.08
N LEU A 72 12.87 12.08 4.99
CA LEU A 72 12.30 10.75 4.81
C LEU A 72 10.95 10.67 5.52
N ILE A 73 9.88 10.27 4.83
CA ILE A 73 8.56 10.01 5.42
C ILE A 73 8.32 8.51 5.52
N ILE A 74 7.95 8.07 6.72
CA ILE A 74 7.51 6.70 6.97
C ILE A 74 6.00 6.69 7.11
N ASN A 75 5.36 5.96 6.22
CA ASN A 75 3.92 5.83 6.15
C ASN A 75 3.45 4.66 7.02
N GLY A 76 3.00 4.98 8.24
CA GLY A 76 2.31 4.09 9.17
C GLY A 76 0.82 4.42 9.31
N VAL A 77 0.25 5.09 8.30
CA VAL A 77 -1.15 5.58 8.34
C VAL A 77 -2.15 4.42 8.30
N GLU A 78 -1.99 3.48 7.34
CA GLU A 78 -2.91 2.35 7.12
C GLU A 78 -4.38 2.80 7.09
N CYS A 79 -4.70 3.67 6.10
CA CYS A 79 -6.01 4.31 6.02
C CYS A 79 -7.13 3.43 5.39
N GLU A 80 -6.81 2.30 4.79
CA GLU A 80 -7.80 1.35 4.27
C GLU A 80 -8.59 0.74 5.44
N PRO A 81 -9.93 0.85 5.45
CA PRO A 81 -10.74 0.21 6.49
C PRO A 81 -10.49 -1.29 6.55
N TYR A 82 -10.65 -1.87 7.73
CA TYR A 82 -10.45 -3.29 8.06
C TYR A 82 -9.00 -3.78 8.08
N LEU A 83 -8.05 -3.11 7.46
CA LEU A 83 -6.65 -3.53 7.47
C LEU A 83 -5.96 -3.12 8.77
N THR A 84 -5.16 -4.03 9.33
CA THR A 84 -4.43 -3.84 10.59
C THR A 84 -3.02 -4.45 10.56
N ALA A 85 -2.53 -4.85 9.38
CA ALA A 85 -1.22 -5.46 9.21
C ALA A 85 -0.07 -4.52 9.59
N ASP A 86 -0.13 -3.25 9.14
CA ASP A 86 0.89 -2.25 9.46
C ASP A 86 0.82 -1.84 10.94
N HIS A 87 -0.38 -1.73 11.51
CA HIS A 87 -0.58 -1.45 12.94
C HIS A 87 0.05 -2.53 13.80
N ARG A 88 -0.23 -3.81 13.54
CA ARG A 88 0.36 -4.93 14.28
C ARG A 88 1.88 -4.96 14.12
N LEU A 89 2.37 -4.76 12.91
CA LEU A 89 3.81 -4.72 12.65
C LEU A 89 4.49 -3.59 13.44
N MET A 90 3.89 -2.41 13.52
CA MET A 90 4.40 -1.29 14.31
C MET A 90 4.48 -1.61 15.80
N LEU A 91 3.54 -2.39 16.34
CA LEU A 91 3.55 -2.79 17.75
C LEU A 91 4.56 -3.90 18.05
N GLU A 92 4.69 -4.87 17.16
CA GLU A 92 5.50 -6.07 17.39
C GLU A 92 6.96 -5.91 16.96
N LYS A 93 7.24 -5.00 16.00
CA LYS A 93 8.55 -4.81 15.36
C LYS A 93 9.01 -3.34 15.36
N ALA A 94 8.66 -2.60 16.42
CA ALA A 94 8.95 -1.16 16.52
C ALA A 94 10.45 -0.85 16.49
N GLU A 95 11.27 -1.64 17.21
CA GLU A 95 12.71 -1.41 17.30
C GLU A 95 13.40 -1.71 15.97
N GLU A 96 13.03 -2.80 15.32
CA GLU A 96 13.52 -3.16 13.99
C GLU A 96 13.13 -2.11 12.94
N ILE A 97 11.91 -1.58 13.00
CA ILE A 97 11.47 -0.50 12.15
C ILE A 97 12.33 0.76 12.38
N LEU A 98 12.62 1.11 13.63
CA LEU A 98 13.48 2.25 13.93
C LEU A 98 14.90 2.09 13.39
N VAL A 99 15.47 0.89 13.46
CA VAL A 99 16.77 0.60 12.82
C VAL A 99 16.64 0.71 11.29
N GLY A 100 15.58 0.18 10.70
CA GLY A 100 15.30 0.30 9.27
C GLY A 100 15.17 1.76 8.80
N ILE A 101 14.60 2.64 9.63
CA ILE A 101 14.55 4.08 9.35
C ILE A 101 15.96 4.69 9.35
N LYS A 102 16.79 4.34 10.35
CA LYS A 102 18.20 4.81 10.40
C LYS A 102 18.99 4.31 9.19
N ILE A 103 18.79 3.06 8.76
CA ILE A 103 19.40 2.51 7.53
C ILE A 103 19.01 3.37 6.32
N LEU A 104 17.74 3.71 6.19
CA LEU A 104 17.26 4.56 5.08
C LEU A 104 17.78 5.98 5.18
N MET A 105 17.84 6.58 6.38
CA MET A 105 18.43 7.91 6.59
C MET A 105 19.90 7.93 6.19
N HIS A 106 20.66 6.90 6.54
CA HIS A 106 22.05 6.73 6.15
C HIS A 106 22.19 6.59 4.62
N ALA A 107 21.43 5.68 4.01
CA ALA A 107 21.48 5.44 2.57
C ALA A 107 21.07 6.65 1.71
N LEU A 108 20.22 7.52 2.24
CA LEU A 108 19.70 8.71 1.57
C LEU A 108 20.45 10.00 1.96
N HIS A 109 21.42 9.93 2.87
CA HIS A 109 22.14 11.08 3.43
C HIS A 109 21.21 12.16 3.99
N VAL A 110 20.13 11.75 4.67
CA VAL A 110 19.18 12.68 5.32
C VAL A 110 19.26 12.59 6.84
N SER A 111 19.15 13.74 7.49
CA SER A 111 19.17 13.86 8.95
C SER A 111 17.77 13.91 9.58
N ARG A 112 16.71 13.91 8.76
CA ARG A 112 15.33 14.05 9.22
C ARG A 112 14.43 12.96 8.69
N ALA A 113 13.67 12.31 9.59
CA ALA A 113 12.58 11.39 9.24
C ALA A 113 11.31 11.73 10.02
N ILE A 114 10.13 11.47 9.41
CA ILE A 114 8.83 11.64 10.06
C ILE A 114 8.03 10.36 9.90
N ILE A 115 7.59 9.76 11.01
CA ILE A 115 6.64 8.63 11.00
C ILE A 115 5.24 9.21 11.13
N GLY A 116 4.42 9.08 10.08
CA GLY A 116 3.01 9.47 10.10
C GLY A 116 2.13 8.28 10.52
N ILE A 117 1.38 8.44 11.62
CA ILE A 117 0.48 7.41 12.18
C ILE A 117 -0.87 8.05 12.45
N GLU A 118 -1.97 7.38 12.11
CA GLU A 118 -3.31 7.88 12.44
C GLU A 118 -3.59 7.80 13.94
N ASN A 119 -4.32 8.79 14.47
CA ASN A 119 -4.57 8.95 15.91
C ASN A 119 -5.52 7.91 16.51
N ASN A 120 -6.08 7.00 15.72
CA ASN A 120 -6.78 5.80 16.19
C ASN A 120 -5.81 4.68 16.61
N LYS A 121 -4.52 4.81 16.33
CA LYS A 121 -3.44 3.89 16.72
C LYS A 121 -2.58 4.51 17.81
N LYS A 122 -3.23 4.89 18.93
CA LYS A 122 -2.56 5.58 20.06
C LYS A 122 -1.44 4.75 20.67
N ASP A 123 -1.64 3.45 20.79
CA ASP A 123 -0.68 2.47 21.28
C ASP A 123 0.63 2.49 20.48
N ALA A 124 0.55 2.48 19.14
CA ALA A 124 1.72 2.57 18.28
C ALA A 124 2.40 3.96 18.39
N ILE A 125 1.61 5.05 18.44
CA ILE A 125 2.15 6.40 18.62
C ILE A 125 2.94 6.51 19.93
N ASP A 126 2.38 6.02 21.03
CA ASP A 126 2.98 6.10 22.35
C ASP A 126 4.22 5.20 22.45
N LEU A 127 4.18 4.01 21.83
CA LEU A 127 5.32 3.11 21.74
C LEU A 127 6.50 3.78 21.02
N PHE A 128 6.28 4.32 19.81
CA PHE A 128 7.35 4.99 19.06
C PHE A 128 7.87 6.24 19.77
N ARG A 129 7.01 7.03 20.42
CA ARG A 129 7.45 8.18 21.21
C ARG A 129 8.34 7.79 22.40
N LYS A 130 8.09 6.63 23.00
CA LYS A 130 8.91 6.07 24.08
C LYS A 130 10.26 5.57 23.58
N LEU A 131 10.29 4.94 22.40
CA LEU A 131 11.48 4.30 21.85
C LEU A 131 12.41 5.26 21.10
N VAL A 132 11.87 6.35 20.53
CA VAL A 132 12.68 7.31 19.75
C VAL A 132 13.42 8.29 20.68
N PRO A 133 14.77 8.27 20.71
CA PRO A 133 15.54 9.27 21.44
C PRO A 133 15.35 10.67 20.84
N ARG A 134 15.48 11.71 21.67
CA ARG A 134 15.19 13.11 21.26
C ARG A 134 16.11 13.64 20.15
N ASP A 135 17.33 13.11 20.05
CA ASP A 135 18.40 13.70 19.23
C ASP A 135 18.66 12.94 17.91
N VAL A 136 17.81 11.97 17.53
CA VAL A 136 18.07 11.12 16.34
C VAL A 136 17.41 11.62 15.05
N GLY A 137 16.79 12.80 15.06
CA GLY A 137 16.16 13.37 13.86
C GLY A 137 14.87 12.68 13.41
N ILE A 138 14.30 11.76 14.20
CA ILE A 138 13.06 11.04 13.91
C ILE A 138 11.90 11.68 14.69
N GLN A 139 10.84 12.07 13.99
CA GLN A 139 9.64 12.68 14.57
C GLN A 139 8.42 11.77 14.40
N ILE A 140 7.56 11.72 15.42
CA ILE A 140 6.28 10.98 15.36
C ILE A 140 5.15 11.99 15.17
N ALA A 141 4.45 11.91 14.04
CA ALA A 141 3.31 12.75 13.71
C ALA A 141 2.00 11.99 13.85
N ALA A 142 1.17 12.39 14.82
CA ALA A 142 -0.19 11.89 14.95
C ALA A 142 -1.09 12.59 13.94
N LEU A 143 -1.70 11.84 13.04
CA LEU A 143 -2.57 12.33 11.98
C LEU A 143 -4.04 12.06 12.31
N ARG A 144 -4.94 12.92 11.85
CA ARG A 144 -6.38 12.63 11.95
C ARG A 144 -6.74 11.44 11.05
N VAL A 145 -7.65 10.58 11.50
CA VAL A 145 -8.21 9.53 10.66
C VAL A 145 -8.94 10.17 9.48
N LYS A 146 -8.43 9.95 8.28
CA LYS A 146 -8.99 10.50 7.05
C LYS A 146 -8.57 9.63 5.86
N TYR A 147 -9.54 9.24 5.03
CA TYR A 147 -9.25 8.51 3.81
C TYR A 147 -9.21 9.43 2.58
N PRO A 148 -8.24 9.33 1.66
CA PRO A 148 -7.08 8.41 1.62
C PRO A 148 -5.77 9.07 2.11
N GLN A 149 -5.64 9.40 3.39
CA GLN A 149 -4.48 10.11 3.93
C GLN A 149 -3.16 9.33 3.80
N GLY A 150 -3.21 7.98 3.71
CA GLY A 150 -2.07 7.13 3.41
C GLY A 150 -1.58 7.23 1.95
N GLY A 151 -2.29 7.93 1.08
CA GLY A 151 -1.80 8.25 -0.26
C GLY A 151 -0.53 9.10 -0.19
N GLU A 152 0.49 8.76 -0.98
CA GLU A 152 1.83 9.34 -0.87
C GLU A 152 1.82 10.88 -0.95
N LYS A 153 1.14 11.46 -1.95
CA LYS A 153 1.03 12.93 -2.13
C LYS A 153 0.23 13.60 -1.00
N GLN A 154 -0.85 12.95 -0.55
CA GLN A 154 -1.69 13.43 0.56
C GLN A 154 -0.90 13.42 1.87
N LEU A 155 -0.09 12.39 2.10
CA LEU A 155 0.74 12.29 3.30
C LEU A 155 1.83 13.37 3.33
N VAL A 156 2.50 13.61 2.21
CA VAL A 156 3.49 14.71 2.08
C VAL A 156 2.85 16.06 2.42
N ARG A 157 1.66 16.34 1.87
CA ARG A 157 0.92 17.57 2.16
C ARG A 157 0.50 17.67 3.63
N ALA A 158 0.05 16.56 4.22
CA ALA A 158 -0.39 16.54 5.62
C ALA A 158 0.77 16.83 6.58
N LEU A 159 1.95 16.24 6.34
CA LEU A 159 3.11 16.33 7.25
C LEU A 159 3.96 17.58 7.03
N LEU A 160 4.20 17.95 5.76
CA LEU A 160 5.18 19.01 5.42
C LEU A 160 4.52 20.26 4.83
N LYS A 161 3.22 20.24 4.53
CA LYS A 161 2.52 21.32 3.80
C LYS A 161 3.10 21.60 2.40
N ARG A 162 3.86 20.65 1.86
CA ARG A 162 4.37 20.69 0.49
C ARG A 162 3.38 20.02 -0.45
N GLU A 163 3.22 20.59 -1.62
CA GLU A 163 2.34 20.05 -2.65
C GLU A 163 3.19 19.42 -3.76
N VAL A 164 3.06 18.10 -3.92
CA VAL A 164 3.74 17.38 -5.01
C VAL A 164 3.06 17.74 -6.33
N PRO A 165 3.81 18.21 -7.33
CA PRO A 165 3.25 18.59 -8.62
C PRO A 165 2.40 17.48 -9.24
N LYS A 166 1.46 17.86 -10.12
CA LYS A 166 0.48 16.95 -10.73
C LYS A 166 1.11 15.69 -11.32
N ASN A 167 2.11 15.81 -12.17
CA ASN A 167 2.85 14.71 -12.78
C ASN A 167 4.19 14.45 -12.10
N GLY A 168 4.44 15.10 -10.95
CA GLY A 168 5.67 14.98 -10.20
C GLY A 168 5.66 13.85 -9.19
N LEU A 169 6.83 13.61 -8.63
CA LEU A 169 7.11 12.64 -7.58
C LEU A 169 7.37 13.36 -6.24
N PRO A 170 7.24 12.68 -5.09
CA PRO A 170 7.65 13.24 -3.80
C PRO A 170 9.07 13.80 -3.78
N LEU A 171 9.96 13.22 -4.57
CA LEU A 171 11.33 13.68 -4.73
C LEU A 171 11.43 15.11 -5.30
N ASP A 172 10.47 15.56 -6.12
CA ASP A 172 10.44 16.92 -6.67
C ASP A 172 10.20 18.00 -5.59
N VAL A 173 9.74 17.56 -4.41
CA VAL A 173 9.58 18.40 -3.22
C VAL A 173 10.54 18.00 -2.08
N GLY A 174 11.63 17.30 -2.41
CA GLY A 174 12.69 16.95 -1.48
C GLY A 174 12.36 15.81 -0.51
N VAL A 175 11.47 14.89 -0.88
CA VAL A 175 10.95 13.86 0.01
C VAL A 175 10.99 12.47 -0.61
N VAL A 176 11.35 11.46 0.18
CA VAL A 176 11.12 10.05 -0.14
C VAL A 176 10.13 9.47 0.86
N VAL A 177 9.18 8.66 0.38
CA VAL A 177 8.15 8.04 1.22
C VAL A 177 8.26 6.52 1.16
N HIS A 178 8.34 5.86 2.32
CA HIS A 178 8.28 4.40 2.46
C HIS A 178 7.21 3.96 3.46
N ASN A 179 6.52 2.87 3.16
CA ASN A 179 5.60 2.22 4.09
C ASN A 179 6.37 1.50 5.22
N VAL A 180 5.78 1.39 6.42
CA VAL A 180 6.43 0.74 7.59
C VAL A 180 6.84 -0.70 7.32
N GLY A 181 6.02 -1.49 6.61
CA GLY A 181 6.37 -2.86 6.23
C GLY A 181 7.58 -2.92 5.27
N THR A 182 7.69 -1.95 4.36
CA THR A 182 8.87 -1.82 3.49
C THR A 182 10.12 -1.51 4.30
N VAL A 183 10.02 -0.61 5.29
CA VAL A 183 11.14 -0.29 6.20
C VAL A 183 11.60 -1.51 6.97
N PHE A 184 10.67 -2.28 7.51
CA PHE A 184 10.98 -3.54 8.18
C PHE A 184 11.66 -4.56 7.24
N ALA A 185 11.17 -4.70 6.00
CA ALA A 185 11.79 -5.58 5.01
C ALA A 185 13.23 -5.12 4.64
N ILE A 186 13.48 -3.81 4.57
CA ILE A 186 14.84 -3.26 4.38
C ILE A 186 15.73 -3.59 5.58
N TYR A 187 15.23 -3.45 6.81
CA TYR A 187 15.96 -3.89 8.01
C TYR A 187 16.37 -5.36 7.91
N GLN A 188 15.43 -6.25 7.59
CA GLN A 188 15.72 -7.68 7.43
C GLN A 188 16.75 -7.95 6.34
N ALA A 189 16.65 -7.26 5.21
CA ALA A 189 17.58 -7.40 4.10
C ALA A 189 19.01 -6.97 4.48
N VAL A 190 19.15 -5.83 5.15
CA VAL A 190 20.45 -5.24 5.49
C VAL A 190 21.09 -5.93 6.68
N GLN A 191 20.35 -6.18 7.75
CA GLN A 191 20.89 -6.67 9.02
C GLN A 191 20.95 -8.20 9.10
N HIS A 192 20.04 -8.89 8.41
CA HIS A 192 19.92 -10.35 8.50
C HIS A 192 20.12 -11.08 7.17
N ASN A 193 20.47 -10.36 6.10
CA ASN A 193 20.67 -10.95 4.79
C ASN A 193 19.45 -11.73 4.30
N ARG A 194 18.23 -11.24 4.61
CA ARG A 194 16.98 -11.92 4.34
C ARG A 194 16.20 -11.24 3.21
N PRO A 195 15.95 -11.91 2.08
CA PRO A 195 15.16 -11.36 0.99
C PRO A 195 13.68 -11.23 1.35
N LEU A 196 12.94 -10.41 0.59
CA LEU A 196 11.51 -10.24 0.78
C LEU A 196 10.74 -11.46 0.26
N ILE A 197 10.59 -12.46 1.12
CA ILE A 197 9.89 -13.72 0.84
C ILE A 197 8.62 -13.90 1.66
N GLU A 198 8.34 -12.99 2.58
CA GLU A 198 7.12 -13.01 3.40
C GLU A 198 6.67 -11.61 3.76
N ARG A 199 5.44 -11.48 4.21
CA ARG A 199 4.86 -10.24 4.68
C ARG A 199 3.71 -10.50 5.66
N VAL A 200 3.31 -9.48 6.42
CA VAL A 200 2.07 -9.51 7.20
C VAL A 200 0.87 -9.26 6.27
N VAL A 201 -0.18 -10.07 6.44
CA VAL A 201 -1.45 -9.98 5.70
C VAL A 201 -2.60 -10.03 6.69
N THR A 202 -3.52 -9.08 6.60
CA THR A 202 -4.77 -9.08 7.37
C THR A 202 -5.79 -9.97 6.67
N VAL A 203 -6.36 -10.96 7.36
CA VAL A 203 -7.51 -11.73 6.89
C VAL A 203 -8.71 -11.37 7.77
N THR A 204 -9.74 -10.75 7.18
CA THR A 204 -10.81 -10.12 7.95
C THR A 204 -12.15 -10.13 7.22
N GLY A 205 -13.20 -9.86 7.95
CA GLY A 205 -14.58 -9.77 7.49
C GLY A 205 -15.54 -9.89 8.67
N LYS A 206 -16.69 -9.20 8.61
CA LYS A 206 -17.62 -9.12 9.74
C LYS A 206 -18.17 -10.46 10.22
N LYS A 207 -18.17 -11.48 9.36
CA LYS A 207 -18.72 -12.80 9.65
C LYS A 207 -17.66 -13.90 9.65
N LEU A 208 -16.38 -13.55 9.63
CA LEU A 208 -15.31 -14.51 9.87
C LEU A 208 -15.27 -14.88 11.36
N GLU A 209 -15.02 -16.14 11.63
CA GLU A 209 -14.95 -16.66 12.99
C GLU A 209 -13.74 -16.12 13.76
N ASN A 210 -12.56 -16.18 13.12
CA ASN A 210 -11.28 -15.83 13.73
C ASN A 210 -10.46 -14.87 12.85
N PRO A 211 -10.92 -13.59 12.63
CA PRO A 211 -10.17 -12.64 11.83
C PRO A 211 -8.80 -12.38 12.46
N SER A 212 -7.72 -12.41 11.64
CA SER A 212 -6.34 -12.40 12.15
C SER A 212 -5.38 -11.72 11.19
N ASN A 213 -4.21 -11.34 11.73
CA ASN A 213 -3.05 -10.97 10.92
C ASN A 213 -2.05 -12.15 10.92
N PHE A 214 -1.54 -12.49 9.76
CA PHE A 214 -0.62 -13.60 9.57
C PHE A 214 0.71 -13.15 8.99
N TRP A 215 1.81 -13.72 9.45
CA TRP A 215 3.05 -13.77 8.68
C TRP A 215 2.87 -14.79 7.56
N VAL A 216 2.94 -14.35 6.31
CA VAL A 216 2.62 -15.20 5.16
C VAL A 216 3.77 -15.20 4.18
N ARG A 217 4.17 -16.38 3.74
CA ARG A 217 5.12 -16.51 2.62
C ARG A 217 4.48 -16.07 1.31
N ILE A 218 5.27 -15.37 0.51
CA ILE A 218 4.87 -15.02 -0.84
C ILE A 218 4.66 -16.31 -1.65
N GLY A 219 3.49 -16.45 -2.26
CA GLY A 219 3.10 -17.65 -2.99
C GLY A 219 2.07 -18.54 -2.27
N THR A 220 1.84 -18.35 -0.97
CA THR A 220 0.78 -19.08 -0.23
C THR A 220 -0.58 -18.81 -0.87
N PRO A 221 -1.38 -19.86 -1.17
CA PRO A 221 -2.74 -19.70 -1.67
C PRO A 221 -3.63 -18.93 -0.68
N ILE A 222 -4.49 -18.05 -1.18
CA ILE A 222 -5.45 -17.32 -0.33
C ILE A 222 -6.45 -18.28 0.31
N SER A 223 -6.77 -19.41 -0.33
CA SER A 223 -7.59 -20.50 0.24
C SER A 223 -7.06 -21.00 1.57
N ASP A 224 -5.74 -21.13 1.71
CA ASP A 224 -5.11 -21.65 2.93
C ASP A 224 -5.30 -20.64 4.08
N LEU A 225 -5.10 -19.35 3.82
CA LEU A 225 -5.35 -18.30 4.81
C LEU A 225 -6.81 -18.23 5.24
N LEU A 226 -7.74 -18.46 4.31
CA LEU A 226 -9.17 -18.48 4.63
C LEU A 226 -9.52 -19.70 5.49
N ALA A 227 -8.87 -20.85 5.27
CA ALA A 227 -9.06 -22.04 6.11
C ALA A 227 -8.64 -21.78 7.56
N GLU A 228 -7.51 -21.08 7.78
CA GLU A 228 -6.99 -20.74 9.12
C GLU A 228 -7.94 -19.85 9.94
N VAL A 229 -8.80 -19.07 9.29
CA VAL A 229 -9.78 -18.19 9.97
C VAL A 229 -11.18 -18.80 10.11
N GLY A 230 -11.31 -20.13 9.93
CA GLY A 230 -12.59 -20.85 10.04
C GLY A 230 -13.32 -21.04 8.70
N GLY A 231 -12.64 -20.78 7.58
CA GLY A 231 -13.22 -20.93 6.25
C GLY A 231 -14.02 -19.71 5.77
N VAL A 232 -14.67 -19.87 4.64
CA VAL A 232 -15.49 -18.83 4.02
C VAL A 232 -16.94 -19.00 4.45
N PRO A 233 -17.57 -17.99 5.13
CA PRO A 233 -18.98 -18.06 5.52
C PRO A 233 -19.92 -18.28 4.32
N GLU A 234 -20.98 -19.08 4.49
CA GLU A 234 -21.90 -19.48 3.41
C GLU A 234 -22.54 -18.30 2.66
N ASN A 235 -22.86 -17.22 3.36
CA ASN A 235 -23.45 -16.03 2.76
C ASN A 235 -22.42 -15.05 2.15
N THR A 236 -21.16 -15.46 1.97
CA THR A 236 -20.15 -14.66 1.32
C THR A 236 -20.47 -14.44 -0.15
N ARG A 237 -20.43 -13.20 -0.59
CA ARG A 237 -20.67 -12.81 -1.99
C ARG A 237 -19.42 -12.27 -2.67
N LYS A 238 -18.45 -11.79 -1.89
CA LYS A 238 -17.25 -11.19 -2.45
C LYS A 238 -16.05 -11.41 -1.52
N ILE A 239 -14.95 -11.81 -2.12
CA ILE A 239 -13.63 -11.84 -1.47
C ILE A 239 -12.76 -10.83 -2.19
N VAL A 240 -12.13 -9.94 -1.44
CA VAL A 240 -11.33 -8.82 -1.97
C VAL A 240 -9.88 -8.98 -1.51
N SER A 241 -8.96 -8.94 -2.44
CA SER A 241 -7.53 -8.78 -2.15
C SER A 241 -7.22 -7.30 -1.96
N GLY A 242 -6.87 -6.91 -0.76
CA GLY A 242 -6.73 -5.54 -0.27
C GLY A 242 -7.92 -5.11 0.59
N GLY A 243 -8.03 -3.79 0.86
CA GLY A 243 -9.15 -3.22 1.59
C GLY A 243 -10.38 -2.95 0.71
N PRO A 244 -11.49 -2.46 1.30
CA PRO A 244 -12.76 -2.28 0.59
C PRO A 244 -12.74 -1.16 -0.45
N MET A 245 -11.83 -0.19 -0.31
CA MET A 245 -11.79 1.01 -1.15
C MET A 245 -10.93 0.82 -2.41
N MET A 246 -9.71 0.29 -2.27
CA MET A 246 -8.75 0.12 -3.38
C MET A 246 -8.59 -1.33 -3.83
N GLY A 247 -9.00 -2.30 -3.02
CA GLY A 247 -8.83 -3.72 -3.28
C GLY A 247 -9.54 -4.22 -4.54
N LYS A 248 -9.18 -5.42 -4.96
CA LYS A 248 -9.73 -6.07 -6.16
C LYS A 248 -10.47 -7.34 -5.79
N ALA A 249 -11.72 -7.46 -6.24
CA ALA A 249 -12.50 -8.69 -6.05
C ALA A 249 -11.84 -9.87 -6.77
N LEU A 250 -11.72 -10.98 -6.06
CA LEU A 250 -11.17 -12.22 -6.56
C LEU A 250 -12.25 -13.05 -7.26
N LYS A 251 -11.87 -13.76 -8.30
CA LYS A 251 -12.74 -14.73 -8.99
C LYS A 251 -12.79 -16.08 -8.28
N ASN A 252 -11.66 -16.48 -7.73
CA ASN A 252 -11.46 -17.69 -6.94
C ASN A 252 -10.40 -17.43 -5.88
N THR A 253 -10.18 -18.36 -4.99
CA THR A 253 -9.24 -18.27 -3.86
C THR A 253 -7.91 -19.00 -4.10
N ASP A 254 -7.74 -19.64 -5.28
CA ASP A 254 -6.50 -20.34 -5.63
C ASP A 254 -5.37 -19.39 -6.09
N VAL A 255 -5.61 -18.09 -5.97
CA VAL A 255 -4.60 -17.07 -6.26
C VAL A 255 -3.61 -16.95 -5.10
N PRO A 256 -2.31 -16.77 -5.39
CA PRO A 256 -1.30 -16.68 -4.36
C PRO A 256 -1.27 -15.30 -3.69
N VAL A 257 -0.82 -15.26 -2.44
CA VAL A 257 -0.34 -14.03 -1.79
C VAL A 257 0.85 -13.51 -2.58
N THR A 258 0.83 -12.23 -2.90
CA THR A 258 1.92 -11.52 -3.58
C THR A 258 2.54 -10.48 -2.65
N LYS A 259 3.66 -9.88 -3.04
CA LYS A 259 4.27 -8.76 -2.30
C LYS A 259 3.29 -7.57 -2.11
N GLY A 260 2.30 -7.41 -2.98
CA GLY A 260 1.28 -6.35 -2.90
C GLY A 260 0.03 -6.70 -2.10
N THR A 261 -0.13 -7.94 -1.65
CA THR A 261 -1.32 -8.40 -0.92
C THR A 261 -1.28 -7.93 0.54
N SER A 262 -1.93 -6.81 0.86
CA SER A 262 -1.97 -6.26 2.23
C SER A 262 -3.06 -6.88 3.11
N GLY A 263 -4.11 -7.43 2.50
CA GLY A 263 -5.19 -8.09 3.23
C GLY A 263 -6.13 -8.86 2.32
N ILE A 264 -6.95 -9.68 2.96
CA ILE A 264 -8.04 -10.44 2.37
C ILE A 264 -9.31 -10.08 3.14
N LEU A 265 -10.25 -9.44 2.46
CA LEU A 265 -11.51 -9.02 3.05
C LEU A 265 -12.67 -9.88 2.51
N VAL A 266 -13.36 -10.55 3.42
CA VAL A 266 -14.56 -11.34 3.13
C VAL A 266 -15.80 -10.49 3.36
N ILE A 267 -16.61 -10.28 2.30
CA ILE A 267 -17.79 -9.40 2.33
C ILE A 267 -19.05 -10.26 2.21
N PRO A 268 -19.98 -10.17 3.19
CA PRO A 268 -21.25 -10.88 3.17
C PRO A 268 -22.21 -10.33 2.11
N GLY A 269 -23.26 -11.09 1.77
CA GLY A 269 -24.19 -10.79 0.70
C GLY A 269 -24.87 -9.43 0.81
N GLU A 270 -25.29 -9.06 2.00
CA GLU A 270 -25.96 -7.80 2.29
C GLU A 270 -25.08 -6.55 2.06
N GLU A 271 -23.75 -6.68 2.25
CA GLU A 271 -22.79 -5.58 2.05
C GLU A 271 -22.13 -5.57 0.66
N ALA A 272 -22.24 -6.68 -0.07
CA ALA A 272 -21.64 -6.80 -1.39
C ALA A 272 -22.44 -6.08 -2.49
N ASN A 273 -23.67 -5.69 -2.21
CA ASN A 273 -24.56 -5.02 -3.17
C ASN A 273 -24.26 -3.51 -3.21
N ARG A 274 -23.82 -3.04 -4.36
CA ARG A 274 -23.57 -1.60 -4.59
C ARG A 274 -24.84 -0.79 -4.91
N GLY A 275 -26.00 -1.44 -4.93
CA GLY A 275 -27.23 -0.83 -5.44
C GLY A 275 -27.28 -0.76 -6.98
N THR A 276 -28.46 -0.48 -7.53
CA THR A 276 -28.65 -0.33 -8.99
C THR A 276 -28.15 1.05 -9.43
N PRO A 277 -27.26 1.12 -10.43
CA PRO A 277 -26.81 2.40 -10.97
C PRO A 277 -27.98 3.20 -11.55
N ARG A 278 -28.01 4.50 -11.23
CA ARG A 278 -29.00 5.47 -11.71
C ARG A 278 -28.31 6.59 -12.47
N ASN A 279 -29.10 7.43 -13.13
CA ASN A 279 -28.61 8.63 -13.81
C ASN A 279 -27.92 9.57 -12.83
N CYS A 280 -26.89 10.27 -13.29
CA CYS A 280 -26.19 11.27 -12.49
C CYS A 280 -27.13 12.45 -12.17
N ILE A 281 -27.28 12.78 -10.89
CA ILE A 281 -28.09 13.91 -10.43
C ILE A 281 -27.29 15.22 -10.31
N ARG A 282 -26.01 15.21 -10.70
CA ARG A 282 -25.11 16.38 -10.71
C ARG A 282 -24.91 17.01 -9.31
N CYS A 283 -24.87 16.21 -8.24
CA CYS A 283 -24.71 16.71 -6.86
C CYS A 283 -23.31 17.26 -6.55
N GLY A 284 -22.27 16.92 -7.34
CA GLY A 284 -20.89 17.38 -7.10
C GLY A 284 -20.08 16.56 -6.11
N GLU A 285 -20.70 15.73 -5.26
CA GLU A 285 -20.00 15.01 -4.17
C GLU A 285 -18.77 14.23 -4.60
N CYS A 286 -18.77 13.63 -5.79
CA CYS A 286 -17.61 12.91 -6.32
C CYS A 286 -16.41 13.82 -6.63
N VAL A 287 -16.66 15.11 -6.94
CA VAL A 287 -15.63 16.13 -7.16
C VAL A 287 -15.08 16.59 -5.81
N ASP A 288 -15.96 16.89 -4.86
CA ASP A 288 -15.60 17.41 -3.54
C ASP A 288 -14.71 16.42 -2.75
N VAL A 289 -14.96 15.12 -2.88
CA VAL A 289 -14.15 14.12 -2.18
C VAL A 289 -12.89 13.69 -2.93
N CYS A 290 -12.68 14.18 -4.16
CA CYS A 290 -11.53 13.76 -4.95
C CYS A 290 -10.24 14.36 -4.39
N PRO A 291 -9.29 13.57 -3.85
CA PRO A 291 -8.06 14.10 -3.26
C PRO A 291 -7.10 14.67 -4.32
N MET A 292 -7.38 14.43 -5.61
CA MET A 292 -6.59 14.90 -6.75
C MET A 292 -7.25 16.06 -7.49
N GLY A 293 -8.41 16.54 -7.04
CA GLY A 293 -9.15 17.64 -7.69
C GLY A 293 -9.68 17.31 -9.08
N LEU A 294 -9.96 16.03 -9.36
CA LEU A 294 -10.50 15.57 -10.64
C LEU A 294 -12.04 15.68 -10.69
N GLU A 295 -12.59 15.57 -11.90
CA GLU A 295 -14.03 15.44 -12.14
C GLU A 295 -14.43 13.98 -12.45
N PRO A 296 -14.63 13.10 -11.43
CA PRO A 296 -14.86 11.69 -11.65
C PRO A 296 -16.08 11.37 -12.52
N HIS A 297 -17.14 12.18 -12.44
CA HIS A 297 -18.33 12.01 -13.26
C HIS A 297 -18.06 12.28 -14.76
N LEU A 298 -17.21 13.26 -15.07
CA LEU A 298 -16.78 13.56 -16.43
C LEU A 298 -15.88 12.45 -16.95
N LEU A 299 -14.86 12.05 -16.19
CA LEU A 299 -13.93 10.99 -16.55
C LEU A 299 -14.66 9.66 -16.83
N MET A 300 -15.66 9.31 -16.00
CA MET A 300 -16.51 8.16 -16.27
C MET A 300 -17.25 8.29 -17.61
N ASN A 301 -17.91 9.43 -17.87
CA ASN A 301 -18.69 9.65 -19.08
C ASN A 301 -17.81 9.61 -20.34
N LEU A 302 -16.61 10.20 -20.30
CA LEU A 302 -15.63 10.15 -21.39
C LEU A 302 -15.19 8.71 -21.67
N THR A 303 -14.90 7.96 -20.60
CA THR A 303 -14.52 6.55 -20.72
C THR A 303 -15.64 5.68 -21.27
N GLU A 304 -16.89 5.90 -20.82
CA GLU A 304 -18.07 5.17 -21.30
C GLU A 304 -18.29 5.37 -22.80
N LYS A 305 -17.96 6.58 -23.30
CA LYS A 305 -18.00 6.94 -24.71
C LYS A 305 -16.71 6.64 -25.47
N THR A 306 -15.76 5.91 -24.89
CA THR A 306 -14.46 5.55 -25.48
C THR A 306 -13.60 6.75 -25.92
N MET A 307 -13.82 7.93 -25.33
CA MET A 307 -13.10 9.18 -25.62
C MET A 307 -11.82 9.28 -24.75
N PHE A 308 -10.88 8.33 -24.96
CA PHE A 308 -9.74 8.16 -24.06
C PHE A 308 -8.72 9.28 -24.16
N GLU A 309 -8.49 9.89 -25.33
CA GLU A 309 -7.63 11.05 -25.51
C GLU A 309 -8.17 12.26 -24.72
N LYS A 310 -9.48 12.49 -24.77
CA LYS A 310 -10.10 13.55 -23.96
C LYS A 310 -10.00 13.23 -22.46
N ALA A 311 -10.18 11.98 -22.07
CA ALA A 311 -10.00 11.58 -20.69
C ALA A 311 -8.55 11.80 -20.21
N ALA A 312 -7.55 11.61 -21.09
CA ALA A 312 -6.14 11.95 -20.78
C ALA A 312 -5.95 13.46 -20.61
N GLN A 313 -6.55 14.30 -21.48
CA GLN A 313 -6.55 15.76 -21.36
C GLN A 313 -7.22 16.25 -20.06
N GLU A 314 -8.24 15.53 -19.57
CA GLU A 314 -8.93 15.76 -18.29
C GLU A 314 -8.26 15.02 -17.12
N ASP A 315 -6.97 14.66 -17.27
CA ASP A 315 -6.09 14.17 -16.22
C ASP A 315 -6.43 12.81 -15.60
N ILE A 316 -7.11 11.95 -16.31
CA ILE A 316 -7.44 10.60 -15.81
C ILE A 316 -6.21 9.83 -15.29
N LEU A 317 -5.01 10.10 -15.85
CA LEU A 317 -3.75 9.47 -15.46
C LEU A 317 -3.31 9.82 -14.05
N THR A 318 -3.70 10.99 -13.53
CA THR A 318 -3.36 11.42 -12.16
C THR A 318 -4.25 10.80 -11.10
N CYS A 319 -5.33 10.10 -11.48
CA CYS A 319 -6.21 9.41 -10.55
C CYS A 319 -5.42 8.35 -9.75
N ILE A 320 -5.48 8.44 -8.42
CA ILE A 320 -4.84 7.47 -7.50
C ILE A 320 -5.72 6.24 -7.21
N GLU A 321 -6.87 6.13 -7.85
CA GLU A 321 -7.78 4.99 -7.76
C GLU A 321 -8.29 4.70 -6.33
N CYS A 322 -8.40 5.71 -5.50
CA CYS A 322 -8.79 5.58 -4.09
C CYS A 322 -10.24 5.14 -3.85
N GLY A 323 -11.13 5.25 -4.83
CA GLY A 323 -12.53 4.81 -4.71
C GLY A 323 -13.48 5.78 -4.01
N SER A 324 -13.00 6.89 -3.42
CA SER A 324 -13.85 7.85 -2.69
C SER A 324 -15.04 8.34 -3.51
N CYS A 325 -14.84 8.64 -4.79
CA CYS A 325 -15.90 9.08 -5.70
C CYS A 325 -17.03 8.04 -5.88
N SER A 326 -16.70 6.75 -5.98
CA SER A 326 -17.70 5.69 -6.08
C SER A 326 -18.43 5.48 -4.75
N TYR A 327 -17.72 5.63 -3.63
CA TYR A 327 -18.27 5.44 -2.29
C TYR A 327 -19.36 6.48 -1.96
N VAL A 328 -19.14 7.75 -2.28
CA VAL A 328 -20.08 8.84 -1.96
C VAL A 328 -21.22 8.98 -2.96
N CYS A 329 -21.16 8.31 -4.12
CA CYS A 329 -22.14 8.54 -5.19
C CYS A 329 -23.54 8.06 -4.83
N PRO A 330 -24.54 8.96 -4.63
CA PRO A 330 -25.91 8.56 -4.27
C PRO A 330 -26.67 7.87 -5.40
N SER A 331 -26.15 8.00 -6.64
CA SER A 331 -26.67 7.31 -7.83
C SER A 331 -26.00 5.95 -8.08
N HIS A 332 -25.17 5.47 -7.18
CA HIS A 332 -24.43 4.18 -7.25
C HIS A 332 -23.66 3.98 -8.56
N ARG A 333 -23.19 5.07 -9.19
CA ARG A 333 -22.46 4.98 -10.47
C ARG A 333 -21.09 4.31 -10.24
N PRO A 334 -20.69 3.38 -11.13
CA PRO A 334 -19.42 2.67 -11.01
C PRO A 334 -18.24 3.53 -11.49
N LEU A 335 -18.06 4.72 -10.87
CA LEU A 335 -17.10 5.74 -11.29
C LEU A 335 -15.67 5.19 -11.38
N LEU A 336 -15.21 4.53 -10.30
CA LEU A 336 -13.86 3.98 -10.25
C LEU A 336 -13.61 2.89 -11.28
N ASP A 337 -14.61 2.03 -11.54
CA ASP A 337 -14.46 0.92 -12.49
C ASP A 337 -14.21 1.46 -13.91
N TYR A 338 -14.96 2.47 -14.33
CA TYR A 338 -14.74 3.15 -15.62
C TYR A 338 -13.43 3.94 -15.64
N ILE A 339 -13.11 4.67 -14.57
CA ILE A 339 -11.86 5.45 -14.50
C ILE A 339 -10.63 4.53 -14.59
N ARG A 340 -10.63 3.38 -13.92
CA ARG A 340 -9.55 2.38 -14.06
C ARG A 340 -9.41 1.86 -15.48
N PHE A 341 -10.52 1.60 -16.15
CA PHE A 341 -10.51 1.17 -17.55
C PHE A 341 -9.99 2.29 -18.45
N GLY A 342 -10.54 3.50 -18.35
CA GLY A 342 -10.12 4.66 -19.14
C GLY A 342 -8.65 5.01 -18.93
N LYS A 343 -8.17 4.95 -17.69
CA LYS A 343 -6.76 5.17 -17.36
C LYS A 343 -5.83 4.14 -18.04
N THR A 344 -6.26 2.88 -18.09
CA THR A 344 -5.51 1.83 -18.78
C THR A 344 -5.42 2.09 -20.28
N MET A 345 -6.55 2.47 -20.90
CA MET A 345 -6.61 2.76 -22.33
C MET A 345 -5.82 4.03 -22.71
N ALA A 346 -5.92 5.09 -21.88
CA ALA A 346 -5.17 6.31 -22.08
C ALA A 346 -3.65 6.07 -22.04
N LYS A 347 -3.17 5.26 -21.09
CA LYS A 347 -1.75 4.86 -21.05
C LYS A 347 -1.27 4.10 -22.29
N GLN A 348 -2.12 3.22 -22.83
CA GLN A 348 -1.78 2.49 -24.05
C GLN A 348 -1.68 3.43 -25.27
N LEU A 349 -2.53 4.45 -25.34
CA LEU A 349 -2.46 5.44 -26.41
C LEU A 349 -1.17 6.26 -26.33
N GLU A 350 -0.77 6.73 -25.13
CA GLU A 350 0.50 7.42 -24.96
C GLU A 350 1.71 6.57 -25.34
N SER A 351 1.71 5.28 -24.97
CA SER A 351 2.81 4.36 -25.30
C SER A 351 2.92 4.00 -26.79
N ASN A 352 1.84 4.17 -27.57
CA ASN A 352 1.84 3.92 -29.01
C ASN A 352 2.20 5.17 -29.84
N GLN A 353 2.25 6.34 -29.20
CA GLN A 353 2.61 7.61 -29.84
C GLN A 353 4.07 8.03 -29.60
N GLY A 354 4.77 7.37 -28.68
CA GLY A 354 6.21 7.56 -28.38
C GLY A 354 7.04 6.40 -28.88
#